data_e8ce2472d8791af608c20d5a4cb85538
#
_entry.id   e8ce2472d8791af608c20d5a4cb85538
#
_cell.length_a   1.000
_cell.length_b   1.000
_cell.length_c   1.000
_cell.angle_alpha   90.00
_cell.angle_beta   90.00
_cell.angle_gamma   90.00
#
_symmetry.space_group_name_H-M   'P 1'
#
loop_
_entity.id
_entity.type
_entity.pdbx_description
1 polymer ?
#
loop_
_entity_poly.entity_id
_entity_poly.type
_entity_poly.pdbx_seq_one_letter_code
_entity_poly.pdbx_strand_id
1 'polypeptide(L)'
;MGYFTNKTVLITGGGRAVLENGKAGSIGYGIATAYAKEGANIVITGRNLKKLEDAKEELERLYGIKVLPVQADIAAGSDNAATAAMVVEKAVAEFGGIDVLINNAQASASGVTLENHTTEQFDLAVYSGLYATFHYMQACYPYLAKAKGSVINFASGAGLFGNFGQCAYAAAKEGIRGLTRVAANEWGKDGINVNIICPLAWTSQLENFQKAYPDAFEKNVHMPPMGFFGDPEEHIGRVCVQLAHPDFKFMTGETITLEGGLGLRP
;
A
#
# COMPACT_ATOMS: atom_id res chain seq x y z
N MET A 1 24.73 -3.90 7.44
CA MET A 1 24.04 -3.49 6.20
C MET A 1 22.70 -4.20 6.18
N GLY A 2 21.59 -3.47 5.96
CA GLY A 2 20.28 -4.09 5.84
C GLY A 2 20.18 -4.95 4.59
N TYR A 3 19.27 -5.92 4.59
CA TYR A 3 19.06 -6.82 3.44
C TYR A 3 18.67 -6.06 2.15
N PHE A 4 18.00 -4.92 2.28
CA PHE A 4 17.54 -4.12 1.14
C PHE A 4 18.54 -3.06 0.68
N THR A 5 19.78 -3.07 1.17
CA THR A 5 20.83 -2.17 0.67
C THR A 5 21.00 -2.36 -0.85
N ASN A 6 20.94 -1.26 -1.61
CA ASN A 6 20.96 -1.22 -3.08
C ASN A 6 19.74 -1.88 -3.76
N LYS A 7 18.69 -2.21 -3.02
CA LYS A 7 17.40 -2.65 -3.57
C LYS A 7 16.48 -1.47 -3.77
N THR A 8 15.64 -1.52 -4.80
CA THR A 8 14.67 -0.46 -5.11
C THR A 8 13.26 -0.91 -4.75
N VAL A 9 12.59 -0.12 -3.91
CA VAL A 9 11.21 -0.34 -3.47
C VAL A 9 10.32 0.77 -3.99
N LEU A 10 9.33 0.42 -4.81
CA LEU A 10 8.31 1.35 -5.30
C LEU A 10 7.05 1.24 -4.44
N ILE A 11 6.62 2.36 -3.86
CA ILE A 11 5.48 2.44 -2.93
C ILE A 11 4.47 3.46 -3.45
N THR A 12 3.26 3.02 -3.77
CA THR A 12 2.18 3.95 -4.10
C THR A 12 1.55 4.54 -2.82
N GLY A 13 1.39 5.88 -2.75
CA GLY A 13 0.83 6.56 -1.59
C GLY A 13 1.81 6.74 -0.41
N GLY A 14 3.09 6.99 -0.69
CA GLY A 14 4.17 7.09 0.30
C GLY A 14 4.46 8.51 0.84
N GLY A 15 3.61 9.50 0.58
CA GLY A 15 3.82 10.87 1.06
C GLY A 15 3.82 10.99 2.59
N ARG A 16 4.63 11.92 3.12
CA ARG A 16 4.80 12.14 4.56
C ARG A 16 3.45 12.45 5.23
N ALA A 17 3.13 11.68 6.25
CA ALA A 17 2.07 11.93 7.20
C ALA A 17 2.54 11.48 8.58
N VAL A 18 2.33 12.30 9.59
CA VAL A 18 2.74 12.03 10.97
C VAL A 18 1.56 12.23 11.91
N LEU A 19 1.54 11.46 12.98
CA LEU A 19 0.65 11.59 14.12
C LEU A 19 1.14 12.71 15.05
N GLU A 20 0.32 13.14 15.99
CA GLU A 20 0.73 14.13 16.99
C GLU A 20 1.93 13.70 17.84
N ASN A 21 2.09 12.40 18.05
CA ASN A 21 3.23 11.83 18.77
C ASN A 21 4.51 11.70 17.91
N GLY A 22 4.51 12.22 16.67
CA GLY A 22 5.63 12.20 15.74
C GLY A 22 5.85 10.89 14.98
N LYS A 23 5.06 9.84 15.23
CA LYS A 23 5.13 8.58 14.50
C LYS A 23 4.54 8.69 13.10
N ALA A 24 4.83 7.71 12.24
CA ALA A 24 4.23 7.62 10.91
C ALA A 24 2.68 7.61 10.99
N GLY A 25 2.04 8.55 10.32
CA GLY A 25 0.59 8.76 10.32
C GLY A 25 -0.13 8.20 9.09
N SER A 26 0.57 7.50 8.20
CA SER A 26 -0.04 6.75 7.09
C SER A 26 0.72 5.45 6.84
N ILE A 27 -0.01 4.45 6.34
CA ILE A 27 0.56 3.13 6.05
C ILE A 27 1.70 3.25 5.04
N GLY A 28 1.50 3.96 3.92
CA GLY A 28 2.53 4.09 2.89
C GLY A 28 3.80 4.79 3.39
N TYR A 29 3.70 5.81 4.23
CA TYR A 29 4.86 6.46 4.84
C TYR A 29 5.54 5.55 5.89
N GLY A 30 4.76 4.80 6.68
CA GLY A 30 5.31 3.79 7.59
C GLY A 30 6.08 2.69 6.87
N ILE A 31 5.57 2.21 5.73
CA ILE A 31 6.28 1.24 4.88
C ILE A 31 7.59 1.85 4.35
N ALA A 32 7.54 3.08 3.83
CA ALA A 32 8.73 3.77 3.34
C ALA A 32 9.80 3.90 4.44
N THR A 33 9.39 4.26 5.66
CA THR A 33 10.27 4.33 6.83
C THR A 33 10.89 2.97 7.19
N ALA A 34 10.07 1.90 7.17
CA ALA A 34 10.57 0.56 7.47
C ALA A 34 11.62 0.07 6.47
N TYR A 35 11.40 0.28 5.16
CA TYR A 35 12.39 -0.06 4.14
C TYR A 35 13.61 0.86 4.15
N ALA A 36 13.45 2.15 4.51
CA ALA A 36 14.55 3.08 4.69
C ALA A 36 15.53 2.60 5.77
N LYS A 37 15.01 2.09 6.90
CA LYS A 37 15.81 1.47 7.97
C LYS A 37 16.61 0.25 7.50
N GLU A 38 16.15 -0.44 6.47
CA GLU A 38 16.84 -1.58 5.85
C GLU A 38 17.81 -1.17 4.72
N GLY A 39 17.96 0.14 4.46
CA GLY A 39 18.91 0.67 3.49
C GLY A 39 18.43 0.63 2.03
N ALA A 40 17.13 0.51 1.78
CA ALA A 40 16.56 0.49 0.44
C ALA A 40 16.60 1.88 -0.23
N ASN A 41 16.76 1.90 -1.56
CA ASN A 41 16.35 3.04 -2.37
C ASN A 41 14.83 3.03 -2.50
N ILE A 42 14.17 4.18 -2.37
CA ILE A 42 12.72 4.23 -2.29
C ILE A 42 12.16 5.14 -3.38
N VAL A 43 11.17 4.65 -4.11
CA VAL A 43 10.31 5.45 -4.99
C VAL A 43 8.96 5.60 -4.29
N ILE A 44 8.54 6.82 -4.06
CA ILE A 44 7.23 7.13 -3.47
C ILE A 44 6.37 7.91 -4.43
N THR A 45 5.08 7.54 -4.54
CA THR A 45 4.13 8.29 -5.37
C THR A 45 2.99 8.86 -4.56
N GLY A 46 2.34 9.88 -5.11
CA GLY A 46 1.16 10.51 -4.53
C GLY A 46 0.78 11.79 -5.27
N ARG A 47 -0.40 12.35 -4.96
CA ARG A 47 -0.93 13.56 -5.60
C ARG A 47 -0.30 14.85 -5.06
N ASN A 48 0.12 14.86 -3.80
CA ASN A 48 0.67 16.04 -3.13
C ASN A 48 2.19 16.00 -3.15
N LEU A 49 2.79 16.78 -4.08
CA LEU A 49 4.24 16.84 -4.27
C LEU A 49 4.97 17.28 -2.99
N LYS A 50 4.43 18.27 -2.25
CA LYS A 50 5.08 18.71 -1.02
C LYS A 50 5.20 17.60 0.01
N LYS A 51 4.17 16.77 0.21
CA LYS A 51 4.25 15.63 1.13
C LYS A 51 5.26 14.57 0.66
N LEU A 52 5.48 14.44 -0.64
CA LEU A 52 6.49 13.54 -1.18
C LEU A 52 7.90 14.08 -0.95
N GLU A 53 8.11 15.38 -1.17
CA GLU A 53 9.40 16.04 -0.93
C GLU A 53 9.74 16.05 0.58
N ASP A 54 8.76 16.32 1.44
CA ASP A 54 8.94 16.26 2.90
C ASP A 54 9.33 14.82 3.35
N ALA A 55 8.74 13.78 2.73
CA ALA A 55 9.12 12.39 2.98
C ALA A 55 10.54 12.09 2.52
N LYS A 56 10.91 12.56 1.33
CA LYS A 56 12.28 12.43 0.79
C LYS A 56 13.28 13.04 1.75
N GLU A 57 13.12 14.32 2.08
CA GLU A 57 14.04 15.06 2.94
C GLU A 57 14.24 14.34 4.28
N GLU A 58 13.15 13.91 4.93
CA GLU A 58 13.21 13.24 6.22
C GLU A 58 13.90 11.88 6.13
N LEU A 59 13.51 11.03 5.17
CA LEU A 59 14.06 9.67 5.04
C LEU A 59 15.52 9.68 4.61
N GLU A 60 15.92 10.55 3.68
CA GLU A 60 17.33 10.70 3.29
C GLU A 60 18.18 11.20 4.44
N ARG A 61 17.70 12.20 5.19
CA ARG A 61 18.41 12.75 6.36
C ARG A 61 18.60 11.75 7.49
N LEU A 62 17.56 10.93 7.77
CA LEU A 62 17.58 10.00 8.90
C LEU A 62 18.34 8.70 8.60
N TYR A 63 18.28 8.21 7.35
CA TYR A 63 18.73 6.86 7.04
C TYR A 63 19.85 6.82 5.98
N GLY A 64 20.22 7.96 5.37
CA GLY A 64 21.31 8.03 4.39
C GLY A 64 21.03 7.27 3.10
N ILE A 65 19.77 7.01 2.78
CA ILE A 65 19.30 6.34 1.55
C ILE A 65 18.99 7.35 0.47
N LYS A 66 18.57 6.88 -0.71
CA LYS A 66 18.02 7.73 -1.78
C LYS A 66 16.52 7.56 -1.91
N VAL A 67 15.80 8.67 -2.06
CA VAL A 67 14.34 8.68 -2.27
C VAL A 67 13.99 9.45 -3.54
N LEU A 68 13.24 8.83 -4.43
CA LEU A 68 12.68 9.45 -5.64
C LEU A 68 11.18 9.75 -5.42
N PRO A 69 10.80 11.02 -5.22
CA PRO A 69 9.39 11.42 -5.19
C PRO A 69 8.86 11.55 -6.62
N VAL A 70 7.73 10.92 -6.92
CA VAL A 70 7.06 11.03 -8.21
C VAL A 70 5.61 11.44 -8.01
N GLN A 71 5.27 12.67 -8.41
CA GLN A 71 3.87 13.09 -8.40
C GLN A 71 3.08 12.28 -9.43
N ALA A 72 2.04 11.58 -8.96
CA ALA A 72 1.18 10.73 -9.78
C ALA A 72 -0.22 10.63 -9.17
N ASP A 73 -1.26 10.69 -10.00
CA ASP A 73 -2.63 10.44 -9.60
C ASP A 73 -3.07 9.04 -10.03
N ILE A 74 -3.31 8.18 -9.06
CA ILE A 74 -3.80 6.81 -9.30
C ILE A 74 -5.29 6.76 -9.67
N ALA A 75 -6.03 7.87 -9.52
CA ALA A 75 -7.43 7.98 -9.90
C ALA A 75 -7.63 8.57 -11.30
N ALA A 76 -6.58 8.61 -12.13
CA ALA A 76 -6.58 9.23 -13.45
C ALA A 76 -7.47 8.53 -14.51
N GLY A 77 -8.25 7.53 -14.12
CA GLY A 77 -9.19 6.84 -15.00
C GLY A 77 -8.46 6.11 -16.13
N SER A 78 -8.77 6.45 -17.39
CA SER A 78 -8.15 5.86 -18.59
C SER A 78 -6.63 6.08 -18.68
N ASP A 79 -6.10 7.10 -17.99
CA ASP A 79 -4.69 7.45 -18.02
C ASP A 79 -3.83 6.68 -16.98
N ASN A 80 -4.44 5.79 -16.20
CA ASN A 80 -3.73 5.00 -15.19
C ASN A 80 -2.57 4.16 -15.76
N ALA A 81 -2.73 3.61 -16.96
CA ALA A 81 -1.67 2.84 -17.62
C ALA A 81 -0.45 3.72 -17.92
N ALA A 82 -0.68 4.90 -18.50
CA ALA A 82 0.38 5.87 -18.83
C ALA A 82 1.04 6.40 -17.55
N THR A 83 0.24 6.66 -16.50
CA THR A 83 0.73 7.09 -15.18
C THR A 83 1.65 6.05 -14.56
N ALA A 84 1.27 4.77 -14.55
CA ALA A 84 2.08 3.69 -14.00
C ALA A 84 3.38 3.52 -14.82
N ALA A 85 3.31 3.54 -16.16
CA ALA A 85 4.48 3.46 -17.03
C ALA A 85 5.47 4.60 -16.75
N MET A 86 5.00 5.84 -16.68
CA MET A 86 5.83 7.02 -16.39
C MET A 86 6.54 6.91 -15.03
N VAL A 87 5.85 6.44 -14.00
CA VAL A 87 6.47 6.25 -12.68
C VAL A 87 7.56 5.18 -12.72
N VAL A 88 7.27 4.05 -13.36
CA VAL A 88 8.23 2.94 -13.49
C VAL A 88 9.45 3.35 -14.31
N GLU A 89 9.27 4.07 -15.41
CA GLU A 89 10.38 4.60 -16.22
C GLU A 89 11.30 5.51 -15.40
N LYS A 90 10.73 6.44 -14.61
CA LYS A 90 11.52 7.30 -13.72
C LYS A 90 12.26 6.51 -12.64
N ALA A 91 11.62 5.51 -12.04
CA ALA A 91 12.24 4.65 -11.04
C ALA A 91 13.45 3.88 -11.63
N VAL A 92 13.28 3.33 -12.82
CA VAL A 92 14.32 2.57 -13.52
C VAL A 92 15.46 3.48 -14.02
N ALA A 93 15.14 4.68 -14.49
CA ALA A 93 16.15 5.66 -14.90
C ALA A 93 17.05 6.08 -13.72
N GLU A 94 16.47 6.24 -12.52
CA GLU A 94 17.20 6.64 -11.31
C GLU A 94 17.98 5.49 -10.66
N PHE A 95 17.35 4.29 -10.54
CA PHE A 95 17.89 3.20 -9.72
C PHE A 95 18.25 1.93 -10.50
N GLY A 96 17.97 1.88 -11.80
CA GLY A 96 18.32 0.74 -12.67
C GLY A 96 17.35 -0.43 -12.63
N GLY A 97 16.36 -0.44 -11.75
CA GLY A 97 15.38 -1.53 -11.64
C GLY A 97 14.41 -1.38 -10.47
N ILE A 98 13.57 -2.40 -10.28
CA ILE A 98 12.61 -2.48 -9.17
C ILE A 98 12.68 -3.89 -8.60
N ASP A 99 12.94 -3.98 -7.30
CA ASP A 99 13.00 -5.24 -6.55
C ASP A 99 11.68 -5.53 -5.80
N VAL A 100 10.99 -4.49 -5.33
CA VAL A 100 9.74 -4.64 -4.58
C VAL A 100 8.71 -3.61 -5.07
N LEU A 101 7.49 -4.06 -5.31
CA LEU A 101 6.33 -3.21 -5.59
C LEU A 101 5.33 -3.29 -4.44
N ILE A 102 4.96 -2.13 -3.89
CA ILE A 102 3.93 -1.98 -2.85
C ILE A 102 2.75 -1.18 -3.40
N ASN A 103 1.65 -1.85 -3.72
CA ASN A 103 0.40 -1.23 -4.17
C ASN A 103 -0.48 -0.91 -2.96
N ASN A 104 -0.21 0.23 -2.31
CA ASN A 104 -0.89 0.66 -1.10
C ASN A 104 -1.95 1.75 -1.32
N ALA A 105 -1.75 2.64 -2.29
CA ALA A 105 -2.64 3.78 -2.49
C ALA A 105 -4.01 3.40 -3.04
N GLN A 106 -5.07 4.01 -2.50
CA GLN A 106 -6.44 3.98 -3.04
C GLN A 106 -7.22 5.19 -2.56
N ALA A 107 -8.20 5.62 -3.36
CA ALA A 107 -9.24 6.57 -3.00
C ALA A 107 -10.61 5.89 -3.03
N SER A 108 -11.54 6.32 -2.19
CA SER A 108 -12.91 5.80 -2.16
C SER A 108 -13.88 6.80 -1.56
N ALA A 109 -15.17 6.67 -1.87
CA ALA A 109 -16.27 7.29 -1.18
C ALA A 109 -16.80 6.31 -0.12
N SER A 110 -16.56 6.59 1.16
CA SER A 110 -16.98 5.75 2.28
C SER A 110 -18.26 6.29 2.94
N GLY A 111 -19.05 5.40 3.56
CA GLY A 111 -20.27 5.75 4.28
C GLY A 111 -21.51 5.91 3.37
N VAL A 112 -21.42 5.54 2.08
CA VAL A 112 -22.52 5.57 1.13
C VAL A 112 -23.06 4.16 0.96
N THR A 113 -24.38 3.97 1.15
CA THR A 113 -25.05 2.67 0.97
C THR A 113 -25.11 2.28 -0.51
N LEU A 114 -25.27 0.99 -0.78
CA LEU A 114 -25.23 0.45 -2.15
C LEU A 114 -26.23 1.14 -3.09
N GLU A 115 -27.47 1.33 -2.63
CA GLU A 115 -28.54 1.95 -3.43
C GLU A 115 -28.35 3.44 -3.70
N ASN A 116 -27.49 4.11 -2.91
CA ASN A 116 -27.19 5.54 -3.07
C ASN A 116 -25.80 5.78 -3.68
N HIS A 117 -25.06 4.73 -4.02
CA HIS A 117 -23.71 4.86 -4.57
C HIS A 117 -23.78 5.28 -6.04
N THR A 118 -23.10 6.36 -6.39
CA THR A 118 -23.06 6.81 -7.79
C THR A 118 -22.01 6.03 -8.60
N THR A 119 -22.14 6.03 -9.92
CA THR A 119 -21.15 5.42 -10.81
C THR A 119 -19.78 6.05 -10.65
N GLU A 120 -19.71 7.39 -10.50
CA GLU A 120 -18.45 8.13 -10.32
C GLU A 120 -17.74 7.74 -9.02
N GLN A 121 -18.51 7.51 -7.94
CA GLN A 121 -17.96 7.04 -6.66
C GLN A 121 -17.46 5.59 -6.77
N PHE A 122 -18.17 4.75 -7.53
CA PHE A 122 -17.76 3.38 -7.80
C PHE A 122 -16.48 3.36 -8.65
N ASP A 123 -16.46 4.11 -9.73
CA ASP A 123 -15.33 4.24 -10.65
C ASP A 123 -14.08 4.78 -9.94
N LEU A 124 -14.23 5.76 -9.05
CA LEU A 124 -13.13 6.28 -8.25
C LEU A 124 -12.41 5.15 -7.47
N ALA A 125 -13.15 4.28 -6.82
CA ALA A 125 -12.57 3.17 -6.06
C ALA A 125 -11.94 2.11 -6.97
N VAL A 126 -12.60 1.77 -8.08
CA VAL A 126 -12.13 0.76 -9.04
C VAL A 126 -10.89 1.26 -9.78
N TYR A 127 -10.89 2.48 -10.31
CA TYR A 127 -9.72 3.02 -11.00
C TYR A 127 -8.54 3.24 -10.08
N SER A 128 -8.74 3.85 -8.92
CA SER A 128 -7.64 4.12 -7.98
C SER A 128 -7.11 2.87 -7.27
N GLY A 129 -7.94 1.85 -7.10
CA GLY A 129 -7.58 0.59 -6.45
C GLY A 129 -7.18 -0.48 -7.44
N LEU A 130 -8.18 -1.08 -8.11
CA LEU A 130 -7.98 -2.27 -8.93
C LEU A 130 -7.18 -1.99 -10.21
N TYR A 131 -7.58 -1.01 -11.01
CA TYR A 131 -6.87 -0.69 -12.24
C TYR A 131 -5.46 -0.16 -11.98
N ALA A 132 -5.29 0.72 -10.99
CA ALA A 132 -3.95 1.20 -10.63
C ALA A 132 -3.04 0.04 -10.23
N THR A 133 -3.49 -0.86 -9.35
CA THR A 133 -2.75 -2.06 -8.96
C THR A 133 -2.36 -2.91 -10.17
N PHE A 134 -3.32 -3.17 -11.06
CA PHE A 134 -3.09 -3.94 -12.30
C PHE A 134 -2.00 -3.30 -13.17
N HIS A 135 -2.09 -2.00 -13.44
CA HIS A 135 -1.15 -1.32 -14.32
C HIS A 135 0.26 -1.19 -13.70
N TYR A 136 0.38 -0.92 -12.40
CA TYR A 136 1.69 -0.93 -11.73
C TYR A 136 2.33 -2.33 -11.73
N MET A 137 1.55 -3.39 -11.48
CA MET A 137 2.03 -4.76 -11.57
C MET A 137 2.53 -5.07 -12.97
N GLN A 138 1.77 -4.72 -14.01
CA GLN A 138 2.12 -4.94 -15.42
C GLN A 138 3.39 -4.17 -15.82
N ALA A 139 3.49 -2.89 -15.46
CA ALA A 139 4.65 -2.05 -15.79
C ALA A 139 5.93 -2.49 -15.04
N CYS A 140 5.80 -2.97 -13.80
CA CYS A 140 6.93 -3.44 -13.00
C CYS A 140 7.39 -4.87 -13.34
N TYR A 141 6.55 -5.69 -13.99
CA TYR A 141 6.82 -7.11 -14.21
C TYR A 141 8.21 -7.41 -14.79
N PRO A 142 8.70 -6.76 -15.88
CA PRO A 142 9.99 -7.11 -16.46
C PRO A 142 11.17 -6.89 -15.49
N TYR A 143 11.07 -5.91 -14.61
CA TYR A 143 12.08 -5.60 -13.61
C TYR A 143 12.00 -6.54 -12.41
N LEU A 144 10.78 -6.84 -11.95
CA LEU A 144 10.53 -7.80 -10.89
C LEU A 144 10.99 -9.22 -11.30
N ALA A 145 10.75 -9.64 -12.54
CA ALA A 145 11.21 -10.92 -13.07
C ALA A 145 12.76 -11.01 -13.07
N LYS A 146 13.43 -9.95 -13.52
CA LYS A 146 14.90 -9.87 -13.49
C LYS A 146 15.46 -9.93 -12.07
N ALA A 147 14.80 -9.23 -11.13
CA ALA A 147 15.22 -9.18 -9.73
C ALA A 147 14.80 -10.40 -8.92
N LYS A 148 13.93 -11.28 -9.45
CA LYS A 148 13.17 -12.27 -8.69
C LYS A 148 12.48 -11.60 -7.49
N GLY A 149 11.80 -10.49 -7.77
CA GLY A 149 11.31 -9.52 -6.81
C GLY A 149 10.06 -9.96 -6.04
N SER A 150 9.43 -8.99 -5.37
CA SER A 150 8.22 -9.23 -4.57
C SER A 150 7.16 -8.18 -4.86
N VAL A 151 5.89 -8.59 -4.84
CA VAL A 151 4.75 -7.68 -4.89
C VAL A 151 3.93 -7.83 -3.62
N ILE A 152 3.60 -6.71 -3.00
CA ILE A 152 2.69 -6.67 -1.86
C ILE A 152 1.53 -5.73 -2.22
N ASN A 153 0.36 -6.32 -2.39
CA ASN A 153 -0.88 -5.61 -2.64
C ASN A 153 -1.62 -5.35 -1.34
N PHE A 154 -2.49 -4.35 -1.32
CA PHE A 154 -3.28 -3.99 -0.16
C PHE A 154 -4.76 -4.22 -0.42
N ALA A 155 -5.35 -5.17 0.31
CA ALA A 155 -6.79 -5.35 0.43
C ALA A 155 -7.31 -4.72 1.74
N SER A 156 -8.43 -5.22 2.22
CA SER A 156 -9.07 -4.71 3.45
C SER A 156 -10.00 -5.76 4.04
N GLY A 157 -10.14 -5.77 5.36
CA GLY A 157 -11.23 -6.47 6.05
C GLY A 157 -12.62 -6.05 5.55
N ALA A 158 -12.77 -4.81 5.06
CA ALA A 158 -14.03 -4.35 4.48
C ALA A 158 -14.50 -5.20 3.29
N GLY A 159 -13.59 -5.68 2.45
CA GLY A 159 -13.91 -6.62 1.38
C GLY A 159 -14.23 -8.02 1.91
N LEU A 160 -13.44 -8.49 2.88
CA LEU A 160 -13.58 -9.82 3.48
C LEU A 160 -14.92 -10.01 4.21
N PHE A 161 -15.40 -8.97 4.90
CA PHE A 161 -16.54 -9.05 5.82
C PHE A 161 -17.77 -8.26 5.36
N GLY A 162 -17.68 -7.53 4.24
CA GLY A 162 -18.81 -6.77 3.70
C GLY A 162 -19.22 -5.59 4.56
N ASN A 163 -18.27 -4.74 4.94
CA ASN A 163 -18.54 -3.61 5.83
C ASN A 163 -19.56 -2.63 5.24
N PHE A 164 -20.50 -2.20 6.06
CA PHE A 164 -21.55 -1.25 5.69
C PHE A 164 -20.99 0.04 5.08
N GLY A 165 -21.60 0.52 3.99
CA GLY A 165 -21.23 1.76 3.33
C GLY A 165 -19.88 1.72 2.58
N GLN A 166 -19.38 0.53 2.22
CA GLN A 166 -18.07 0.33 1.58
C GLN A 166 -18.17 -0.42 0.23
N CYS A 167 -19.30 -0.37 -0.48
CA CYS A 167 -19.56 -1.26 -1.62
C CYS A 167 -18.48 -1.17 -2.72
N ALA A 168 -18.14 0.01 -3.22
CA ALA A 168 -17.14 0.18 -4.27
C ALA A 168 -15.72 -0.15 -3.78
N TYR A 169 -15.41 0.25 -2.54
CA TYR A 169 -14.13 -0.06 -1.92
C TYR A 169 -13.94 -1.56 -1.74
N ALA A 170 -14.95 -2.24 -1.19
CA ALA A 170 -14.94 -3.69 -1.02
C ALA A 170 -14.80 -4.44 -2.33
N ALA A 171 -15.56 -4.03 -3.38
CA ALA A 171 -15.47 -4.61 -4.71
C ALA A 171 -14.06 -4.48 -5.31
N ALA A 172 -13.45 -3.29 -5.22
CA ALA A 172 -12.08 -3.07 -5.69
C ALA A 172 -11.06 -3.92 -4.91
N LYS A 173 -11.19 -4.01 -3.57
CA LYS A 173 -10.28 -4.79 -2.71
C LYS A 173 -10.38 -6.30 -2.96
N GLU A 174 -11.58 -6.84 -3.21
CA GLU A 174 -11.75 -8.23 -3.61
C GLU A 174 -11.24 -8.49 -5.04
N GLY A 175 -11.39 -7.54 -5.96
CA GLY A 175 -10.76 -7.60 -7.28
C GLY A 175 -9.24 -7.70 -7.20
N ILE A 176 -8.60 -6.90 -6.32
CA ILE A 176 -7.15 -6.95 -6.07
C ILE A 176 -6.75 -8.33 -5.49
N ARG A 177 -7.57 -8.94 -4.64
CA ARG A 177 -7.30 -10.30 -4.12
C ARG A 177 -7.34 -11.35 -5.24
N GLY A 178 -8.31 -11.25 -6.15
CA GLY A 178 -8.38 -12.11 -7.34
C GLY A 178 -7.14 -11.95 -8.21
N LEU A 179 -6.77 -10.71 -8.54
CA LEU A 179 -5.58 -10.37 -9.32
C LEU A 179 -4.29 -10.90 -8.67
N THR A 180 -4.15 -10.77 -7.36
CA THR A 180 -3.00 -11.26 -6.61
C THR A 180 -2.80 -12.77 -6.77
N ARG A 181 -3.88 -13.57 -6.65
CA ARG A 181 -3.81 -15.03 -6.79
C ARG A 181 -3.41 -15.46 -8.20
N VAL A 182 -3.95 -14.79 -9.22
CA VAL A 182 -3.59 -15.06 -10.62
C VAL A 182 -2.11 -14.73 -10.84
N ALA A 183 -1.66 -13.56 -10.44
CA ALA A 183 -0.26 -13.17 -10.58
C ALA A 183 0.71 -14.09 -9.81
N ALA A 184 0.35 -14.52 -8.60
CA ALA A 184 1.14 -15.47 -7.82
C ALA A 184 1.35 -16.80 -8.57
N ASN A 185 0.30 -17.28 -9.24
CA ASN A 185 0.35 -18.51 -10.03
C ASN A 185 1.20 -18.34 -11.29
N GLU A 186 0.97 -17.26 -12.05
CA GLU A 186 1.64 -17.02 -13.33
C GLU A 186 3.12 -16.64 -13.18
N TRP A 187 3.46 -15.83 -12.16
CA TRP A 187 4.78 -15.24 -11.98
C TRP A 187 5.72 -16.03 -11.06
N GLY A 188 5.19 -17.07 -10.40
CA GLY A 188 6.00 -17.97 -9.58
C GLY A 188 7.16 -18.61 -10.33
N LYS A 189 6.98 -18.96 -11.62
CA LYS A 189 8.03 -19.48 -12.50
C LYS A 189 9.20 -18.50 -12.71
N ASP A 190 8.95 -17.20 -12.57
CA ASP A 190 9.94 -16.14 -12.71
C ASP A 190 10.58 -15.75 -11.36
N GLY A 191 10.24 -16.49 -10.29
CA GLY A 191 10.74 -16.27 -8.94
C GLY A 191 10.12 -15.05 -8.23
N ILE A 192 9.01 -14.53 -8.73
CA ILE A 192 8.27 -13.42 -8.10
C ILE A 192 7.25 -13.99 -7.12
N ASN A 193 7.26 -13.54 -5.87
CA ASN A 193 6.17 -13.78 -4.95
C ASN A 193 5.22 -12.58 -4.88
N VAL A 194 3.92 -12.86 -4.86
CA VAL A 194 2.85 -11.86 -4.86
C VAL A 194 1.90 -12.15 -3.72
N ASN A 195 1.86 -11.30 -2.71
CA ASN A 195 1.00 -11.46 -1.54
C ASN A 195 0.14 -10.21 -1.29
N ILE A 196 -0.84 -10.35 -0.43
CA ILE A 196 -1.76 -9.27 -0.10
C ILE A 196 -1.92 -9.10 1.41
N ILE A 197 -1.95 -7.86 1.87
CA ILE A 197 -2.15 -7.49 3.26
C ILE A 197 -3.51 -6.81 3.42
N CYS A 198 -4.23 -7.17 4.49
CA CYS A 198 -5.41 -6.46 5.00
C CYS A 198 -5.02 -5.81 6.34
N PRO A 199 -4.61 -4.53 6.36
CA PRO A 199 -4.11 -3.88 7.56
C PRO A 199 -5.20 -3.14 8.31
N LEU A 200 -5.02 -3.02 9.64
CA LEU A 200 -5.69 -2.06 10.49
C LEU A 200 -4.64 -1.33 11.33
N ALA A 201 -4.46 -0.04 11.07
CA ALA A 201 -3.45 0.77 11.75
C ALA A 201 -4.01 2.11 12.22
N TRP A 202 -3.43 2.65 13.29
CA TRP A 202 -3.70 4.01 13.74
C TRP A 202 -3.06 4.99 12.75
N THR A 203 -3.88 5.74 12.05
CA THR A 203 -3.43 6.69 11.05
C THR A 203 -3.89 8.11 11.38
N SER A 204 -3.25 9.13 10.82
CA SER A 204 -3.68 10.51 10.97
C SER A 204 -5.12 10.74 10.51
N GLN A 205 -5.59 9.96 9.55
CA GLN A 205 -6.99 9.99 9.11
C GLN A 205 -7.93 9.50 10.21
N LEU A 206 -7.59 8.39 10.89
CA LEU A 206 -8.35 7.84 12.00
C LEU A 206 -8.28 8.74 13.24
N GLU A 207 -7.10 9.29 13.54
CA GLU A 207 -6.88 10.26 14.60
C GLU A 207 -7.72 11.55 14.41
N ASN A 208 -7.76 12.08 13.19
CA ASN A 208 -8.57 13.24 12.84
C ASN A 208 -10.09 12.93 12.92
N PHE A 209 -10.49 11.71 12.51
CA PHE A 209 -11.88 11.28 12.63
C PHE A 209 -12.32 11.20 14.10
N GLN A 210 -11.49 10.63 14.96
CA GLN A 210 -11.77 10.56 16.40
C GLN A 210 -11.94 11.96 17.02
N LYS A 211 -11.06 12.92 16.63
CA LYS A 211 -11.13 14.31 17.13
C LYS A 211 -12.35 15.06 16.64
N ALA A 212 -12.66 14.91 15.36
CA ALA A 212 -13.77 15.64 14.74
C ALA A 212 -15.15 15.07 15.12
N TYR A 213 -15.24 13.75 15.34
CA TYR A 213 -16.51 13.03 15.55
C TYR A 213 -16.37 11.96 16.61
N PRO A 214 -16.13 12.30 17.91
CA PRO A 214 -15.83 11.34 18.98
C PRO A 214 -16.96 10.31 19.17
N ASP A 215 -18.22 10.74 19.19
CA ASP A 215 -19.38 9.84 19.39
C ASP A 215 -19.53 8.85 18.21
N ALA A 216 -19.31 9.31 16.98
CA ALA A 216 -19.33 8.46 15.79
C ALA A 216 -18.15 7.48 15.79
N PHE A 217 -16.99 7.93 16.25
CA PHE A 217 -15.81 7.07 16.41
C PHE A 217 -16.08 5.94 17.41
N GLU A 218 -16.56 6.26 18.61
CA GLU A 218 -16.87 5.26 19.64
C GLU A 218 -17.90 4.22 19.17
N LYS A 219 -18.90 4.68 18.41
CA LYS A 219 -19.95 3.80 17.87
C LYS A 219 -19.48 2.86 16.76
N ASN A 220 -18.56 3.32 15.89
CA ASN A 220 -18.27 2.64 14.62
C ASN A 220 -16.85 2.05 14.54
N VAL A 221 -15.93 2.45 15.42
CA VAL A 221 -14.54 2.00 15.39
C VAL A 221 -14.28 1.10 16.61
N HIS A 222 -14.14 -0.18 16.34
CA HIS A 222 -13.92 -1.17 17.40
C HIS A 222 -12.44 -1.38 17.66
N MET A 223 -12.08 -1.41 18.95
CA MET A 223 -10.73 -1.74 19.39
C MET A 223 -10.41 -3.20 19.03
N PRO A 224 -9.26 -3.49 18.39
CA PRO A 224 -8.83 -4.86 18.17
C PRO A 224 -8.71 -5.68 19.46
N PRO A 225 -8.90 -7.02 19.42
CA PRO A 225 -8.69 -7.91 20.57
C PRO A 225 -7.32 -7.77 21.24
N MET A 226 -6.27 -7.37 20.50
CA MET A 226 -4.95 -7.08 21.07
C MET A 226 -4.90 -5.81 21.93
N GLY A 227 -5.99 -5.02 22.00
CA GLY A 227 -6.10 -3.83 22.85
C GLY A 227 -5.45 -2.56 22.26
N PHE A 228 -4.95 -2.58 21.02
CA PHE A 228 -4.40 -1.42 20.34
C PHE A 228 -4.54 -1.53 18.82
N PHE A 229 -4.50 -0.39 18.12
CA PHE A 229 -4.41 -0.34 16.67
C PHE A 229 -2.95 -0.48 16.23
N GLY A 230 -2.71 -1.15 15.12
CA GLY A 230 -1.37 -1.32 14.57
C GLY A 230 -0.68 0.03 14.30
N ASP A 231 0.61 0.08 14.49
CA ASP A 231 1.47 1.19 14.08
C ASP A 231 1.82 1.03 12.59
N PRO A 232 1.69 2.07 11.74
CA PRO A 232 1.98 1.98 10.31
C PRO A 232 3.39 1.49 9.97
N GLU A 233 4.39 1.84 10.74
CA GLU A 233 5.77 1.39 10.53
C GLU A 233 6.02 0.01 11.17
N GLU A 234 5.80 -0.09 12.50
CA GLU A 234 6.23 -1.25 13.28
C GLU A 234 5.40 -2.50 13.01
N HIS A 235 4.08 -2.36 12.79
CA HIS A 235 3.18 -3.50 12.62
C HIS A 235 2.78 -3.78 11.17
N ILE A 236 2.88 -2.76 10.28
CA ILE A 236 2.55 -2.95 8.86
C ILE A 236 3.82 -2.89 8.01
N GLY A 237 4.61 -1.82 8.12
CA GLY A 237 5.83 -1.63 7.33
C GLY A 237 6.86 -2.75 7.55
N ARG A 238 7.10 -3.13 8.80
CA ARG A 238 8.03 -4.23 9.13
C ARG A 238 7.57 -5.57 8.57
N VAL A 239 6.27 -5.83 8.52
CA VAL A 239 5.74 -7.05 7.89
C VAL A 239 5.95 -7.01 6.38
N CYS A 240 5.76 -5.85 5.71
CA CYS A 240 6.08 -5.70 4.29
C CYS A 240 7.55 -5.99 4.00
N VAL A 241 8.46 -5.52 4.85
CA VAL A 241 9.91 -5.85 4.77
C VAL A 241 10.12 -7.37 4.83
N GLN A 242 9.51 -8.05 5.79
CA GLN A 242 9.66 -9.51 5.93
C GLN A 242 9.09 -10.26 4.72
N LEU A 243 7.90 -9.91 4.23
CA LEU A 243 7.27 -10.58 3.08
C LEU A 243 8.09 -10.48 1.78
N ALA A 244 8.95 -9.47 1.67
CA ALA A 244 9.89 -9.33 0.55
C ALA A 244 11.28 -9.93 0.85
N HIS A 245 11.53 -10.40 2.09
CA HIS A 245 12.79 -11.06 2.45
C HIS A 245 12.90 -12.45 1.82
N PRO A 246 14.10 -12.96 1.47
CA PRO A 246 14.29 -14.28 0.88
C PRO A 246 13.67 -15.42 1.67
N ASP A 247 13.66 -15.34 3.00
CA ASP A 247 13.09 -16.37 3.88
C ASP A 247 11.59 -16.57 3.66
N PHE A 248 10.90 -15.58 3.07
CA PHE A 248 9.47 -15.64 2.75
C PHE A 248 9.18 -15.90 1.26
N LYS A 249 10.19 -16.17 0.44
CA LYS A 249 10.01 -16.35 -1.02
C LYS A 249 9.09 -17.52 -1.40
N PHE A 250 8.93 -18.51 -0.56
CA PHE A 250 8.00 -19.63 -0.82
C PHE A 250 6.54 -19.28 -0.48
N MET A 251 6.29 -18.13 0.17
CA MET A 251 4.95 -17.64 0.44
C MET A 251 4.49 -16.76 -0.73
N THR A 252 3.47 -17.22 -1.46
CA THR A 252 2.87 -16.47 -2.58
C THR A 252 1.37 -16.76 -2.70
N GLY A 253 0.57 -15.77 -3.13
CA GLY A 253 -0.88 -15.87 -3.27
C GLY A 253 -1.67 -15.71 -1.97
N GLU A 254 -0.98 -15.45 -0.85
CA GLU A 254 -1.60 -15.39 0.47
C GLU A 254 -2.30 -14.07 0.75
N THR A 255 -3.35 -14.16 1.58
CA THR A 255 -4.03 -13.01 2.17
C THR A 255 -3.73 -12.98 3.66
N ILE A 256 -3.00 -11.95 4.10
CA ILE A 256 -2.50 -11.79 5.46
C ILE A 256 -3.27 -10.67 6.15
N THR A 257 -4.01 -10.98 7.20
CA THR A 257 -4.69 -9.97 8.02
C THR A 257 -3.76 -9.47 9.11
N LEU A 258 -3.58 -8.14 9.17
CA LEU A 258 -2.81 -7.44 10.20
C LEU A 258 -3.78 -6.51 10.96
N GLU A 259 -4.75 -7.11 11.67
CA GLU A 259 -5.90 -6.41 12.25
C GLU A 259 -6.04 -6.67 13.75
N GLY A 260 -4.98 -7.16 14.40
CA GLY A 260 -4.94 -7.37 15.86
C GLY A 260 -6.03 -8.31 16.38
N GLY A 261 -6.50 -9.25 15.54
CA GLY A 261 -7.51 -10.24 15.87
C GLY A 261 -8.94 -9.89 15.44
N LEU A 262 -9.20 -8.71 14.86
CA LEU A 262 -10.53 -8.39 14.30
C LEU A 262 -10.84 -9.21 13.04
N GLY A 263 -9.84 -9.48 12.23
CA GLY A 263 -9.97 -10.16 10.93
C GLY A 263 -9.88 -11.67 11.00
N LEU A 264 -10.48 -12.31 12.00
CA LEU A 264 -10.48 -13.78 12.11
C LEU A 264 -11.26 -14.39 10.94
N ARG A 265 -10.62 -15.35 10.26
CA ARG A 265 -11.21 -16.15 9.18
C ARG A 265 -11.19 -17.62 9.58
N PRO A 266 -12.21 -18.40 9.21
CA PRO A 266 -12.19 -19.84 9.40
C PRO A 266 -11.10 -20.51 8.57
#